data_8fe88923b22019b4fb1adab11466f2da
#
_entry.id   8fe88923b22019b4fb1adab11466f2da
#
_cell.length_a   1.000
_cell.length_b   1.000
_cell.length_c   1.000
_cell.angle_alpha   90.00
_cell.angle_beta   90.00
_cell.angle_gamma   90.00
#
_symmetry.space_group_name_H-M   'P 1'
#
loop_
_entity.id
_entity.type
_entity.pdbx_description
1 polymer ?
#
loop_
_entity_poly.entity_id
_entity_poly.type
_entity_poly.pdbx_seq_one_letter_code
_entity_poly.pdbx_strand_id
1 'polypeptide(L)'
;NMKTVRRVVHQGLYMLAFLIVPSSVVLFGYAQEIVTLIYKRGHFSEKSVVITSETLQFYAIGLLFFSTIHLLTRSHYVFKDRTLPVISSFTGIGINILLDWLLYKQYRHVGLTFATSFAAMVNFLILYTSLAKRYVRLRTFKYFVILIITFAASGISFYISKMIKLNILGRFSIAINLTVFAAIYLLIWFILISLFRKDLIEKMLRRVLNRG
;
A
#
# COMPACT_ATOMS: atom_id res chain seq x y z
N ASN A 1 -5.98 12.61 25.10
CA ASN A 1 -4.54 12.67 25.42
C ASN A 1 -3.73 12.64 24.10
N MET A 2 -3.01 13.74 23.79
CA MET A 2 -2.23 13.90 22.53
C MET A 2 -1.18 12.80 22.31
N LYS A 3 -0.57 12.27 23.41
CA LYS A 3 0.40 11.17 23.32
C LYS A 3 -0.25 9.87 22.79
N THR A 4 -1.48 9.61 23.20
CA THR A 4 -2.25 8.44 22.75
C THR A 4 -2.61 8.55 21.27
N VAL A 5 -3.14 9.69 20.84
CA VAL A 5 -3.48 9.94 19.43
C VAL A 5 -2.24 9.77 18.54
N ARG A 6 -1.12 10.38 18.92
CA ARG A 6 0.15 10.23 18.20
C ARG A 6 0.58 8.77 18.07
N ARG A 7 0.45 7.98 19.15
CA ARG A 7 0.79 6.55 19.14
C ARG A 7 -0.09 5.79 18.17
N VAL A 8 -1.41 6.00 18.22
CA VAL A 8 -2.39 5.32 17.36
C VAL A 8 -2.15 5.66 15.88
N VAL A 9 -1.91 6.93 15.55
CA VAL A 9 -1.61 7.34 14.17
C VAL A 9 -0.33 6.68 13.66
N HIS A 10 0.76 6.69 14.44
CA HIS A 10 2.00 6.03 14.03
C HIS A 10 1.83 4.52 13.86
N GLN A 11 1.15 3.86 14.79
CA GLN A 11 0.90 2.43 14.68
C GLN A 11 0.05 2.11 13.45
N GLY A 12 -0.99 2.90 13.20
CA GLY A 12 -1.84 2.74 12.02
C GLY A 12 -1.05 2.91 10.72
N LEU A 13 -0.22 3.95 10.60
CA LEU A 13 0.63 4.18 9.44
C LEU A 13 1.61 3.01 9.20
N TYR A 14 2.21 2.47 10.27
CA TYR A 14 3.13 1.33 10.14
C TYR A 14 2.41 0.03 9.77
N MET A 15 1.23 -0.22 10.35
CA MET A 15 0.41 -1.39 9.97
C MET A 15 -0.05 -1.32 8.52
N LEU A 16 -0.50 -0.12 8.07
CA LEU A 16 -0.87 0.08 6.67
C LEU A 16 0.32 -0.13 5.74
N ALA A 17 1.49 0.43 6.05
CA ALA A 17 2.69 0.19 5.25
C ALA A 17 3.01 -1.31 5.17
N PHE A 18 2.98 -2.02 6.30
CA PHE A 18 3.27 -3.44 6.38
C PHE A 18 2.33 -4.33 5.57
N LEU A 19 1.02 -4.00 5.53
CA LEU A 19 0.03 -4.81 4.84
C LEU A 19 -0.19 -4.37 3.38
N ILE A 20 -0.26 -3.06 3.15
CA ILE A 20 -0.65 -2.52 1.85
C ILE A 20 0.51 -2.54 0.84
N VAL A 21 1.74 -2.26 1.27
CA VAL A 21 2.88 -2.26 0.36
C VAL A 21 3.10 -3.63 -0.29
N PRO A 22 3.17 -4.77 0.45
CA PRO A 22 3.29 -6.08 -0.20
C PRO A 22 2.07 -6.42 -1.06
N SER A 23 0.86 -6.05 -0.62
CA SER A 23 -0.34 -6.22 -1.43
C SER A 23 -0.27 -5.45 -2.75
N SER A 24 0.23 -4.20 -2.72
CA SER A 24 0.45 -3.40 -3.93
C SER A 24 1.47 -4.06 -4.87
N VAL A 25 2.58 -4.58 -4.33
CA VAL A 25 3.61 -5.27 -5.13
C VAL A 25 3.04 -6.53 -5.78
N VAL A 26 2.23 -7.32 -5.06
CA VAL A 26 1.55 -8.50 -5.60
C VAL A 26 0.56 -8.11 -6.70
N LEU A 27 -0.32 -7.13 -6.44
CA LEU A 27 -1.32 -6.69 -7.42
C LEU A 27 -0.67 -6.08 -8.66
N PHE A 28 0.46 -5.40 -8.51
CA PHE A 28 1.22 -4.86 -9.63
C PHE A 28 1.93 -5.97 -10.42
N GLY A 29 2.64 -6.86 -9.72
CA GLY A 29 3.52 -7.83 -10.33
C GLY A 29 2.82 -9.05 -10.91
N TYR A 30 1.68 -9.47 -10.33
CA TYR A 30 0.86 -10.59 -10.78
C TYR A 30 -0.48 -10.13 -11.40
N ALA A 31 -0.56 -8.87 -11.85
CA ALA A 31 -1.80 -8.29 -12.37
C ALA A 31 -2.44 -9.14 -13.48
N GLN A 32 -1.65 -9.56 -14.46
CA GLN A 32 -2.13 -10.32 -15.60
C GLN A 32 -2.62 -11.71 -15.19
N GLU A 33 -1.88 -12.39 -14.34
CA GLU A 33 -2.23 -13.69 -13.81
C GLU A 33 -3.50 -13.63 -12.96
N ILE A 34 -3.62 -12.62 -12.11
CA ILE A 34 -4.80 -12.41 -11.26
C ILE A 34 -6.03 -12.12 -12.12
N VAL A 35 -5.92 -11.22 -13.08
CA VAL A 35 -7.03 -10.88 -13.99
C VAL A 35 -7.43 -12.09 -14.83
N THR A 36 -6.45 -12.84 -15.35
CA THR A 36 -6.72 -14.07 -16.11
C THR A 36 -7.44 -15.10 -15.24
N LEU A 37 -7.01 -15.31 -14.01
CA LEU A 37 -7.61 -16.28 -13.10
C LEU A 37 -9.07 -15.95 -12.77
N ILE A 38 -9.36 -14.66 -12.56
CA ILE A 38 -10.67 -14.22 -12.07
C ILE A 38 -11.65 -14.03 -13.23
N TYR A 39 -11.20 -13.36 -14.31
CA TYR A 39 -12.08 -12.83 -15.34
C TYR A 39 -12.03 -13.59 -16.68
N LYS A 40 -10.95 -14.33 -17.00
CA LYS A 40 -10.82 -15.00 -18.30
C LYS A 40 -11.78 -16.18 -18.41
N ARG A 41 -13.06 -15.87 -18.68
CA ARG A 41 -14.16 -16.84 -18.91
C ARG A 41 -15.10 -16.30 -19.98
N GLY A 42 -15.72 -17.19 -20.76
CA GLY A 42 -16.69 -16.82 -21.78
C GLY A 42 -16.11 -15.87 -22.83
N HIS A 43 -16.73 -14.71 -22.99
CA HIS A 43 -16.34 -13.69 -23.99
C HIS A 43 -15.21 -12.75 -23.58
N PHE A 44 -14.56 -12.97 -22.42
CA PHE A 44 -13.46 -12.09 -21.95
C PHE A 44 -12.17 -12.39 -22.72
N SER A 45 -11.87 -11.51 -23.70
CA SER A 45 -10.77 -11.68 -24.66
C SER A 45 -9.39 -11.43 -24.02
N GLU A 46 -8.32 -11.90 -24.68
CA GLU A 46 -6.92 -11.60 -24.28
C GLU A 46 -6.68 -10.08 -24.22
N LYS A 47 -7.23 -9.32 -25.16
CA LYS A 47 -7.15 -7.86 -25.17
C LYS A 47 -7.79 -7.26 -23.91
N SER A 48 -8.92 -7.80 -23.47
CA SER A 48 -9.58 -7.37 -22.24
C SER A 48 -8.73 -7.70 -21.01
N VAL A 49 -8.04 -8.85 -21.01
CA VAL A 49 -7.07 -9.21 -19.94
C VAL A 49 -5.97 -8.17 -19.83
N VAL A 50 -5.33 -7.81 -20.94
CA VAL A 50 -4.23 -6.82 -20.95
C VAL A 50 -4.72 -5.47 -20.41
N ILE A 51 -5.81 -4.94 -20.95
CA ILE A 51 -6.38 -3.64 -20.55
C ILE A 51 -6.71 -3.62 -19.05
N THR A 52 -7.35 -4.67 -18.55
CA THR A 52 -7.73 -4.75 -17.13
C THR A 52 -6.50 -4.92 -16.22
N SER A 53 -5.49 -5.65 -16.68
CA SER A 53 -4.25 -5.84 -15.93
C SER A 53 -3.45 -4.53 -15.81
N GLU A 54 -3.32 -3.77 -16.90
CA GLU A 54 -2.70 -2.44 -16.87
C GLU A 54 -3.43 -1.50 -15.92
N THR A 55 -4.77 -1.49 -15.99
CA THR A 55 -5.61 -0.73 -15.06
C THR A 55 -5.34 -1.12 -13.61
N LEU A 56 -5.29 -2.41 -13.30
CA LEU A 56 -4.99 -2.93 -11.96
C LEU A 56 -3.61 -2.51 -11.47
N GLN A 57 -2.59 -2.53 -12.34
CA GLN A 57 -1.23 -2.10 -12.01
C GLN A 57 -1.19 -0.64 -11.56
N PHE A 58 -1.83 0.26 -12.29
CA PHE A 58 -1.86 1.67 -11.92
C PHE A 58 -2.66 1.94 -10.65
N TYR A 59 -3.76 1.22 -10.40
CA TYR A 59 -4.46 1.29 -9.11
C TYR A 59 -3.62 0.74 -7.95
N ALA A 60 -2.84 -0.31 -8.18
CA ALA A 60 -1.94 -0.87 -7.16
C ALA A 60 -0.91 0.16 -6.66
N ILE A 61 -0.42 1.06 -7.53
CA ILE A 61 0.46 2.18 -7.14
C ILE A 61 -0.26 3.12 -6.17
N GLY A 62 -1.53 3.41 -6.42
CA GLY A 62 -2.35 4.30 -5.58
C GLY A 62 -2.81 3.70 -4.25
N LEU A 63 -2.76 2.38 -4.10
CA LEU A 63 -3.40 1.65 -3.01
C LEU A 63 -2.94 2.10 -1.61
N LEU A 64 -1.64 2.40 -1.45
CA LEU A 64 -1.09 2.92 -0.19
C LEU A 64 -1.72 4.27 0.18
N PHE A 65 -1.85 5.16 -0.79
CA PHE A 65 -2.42 6.49 -0.58
C PHE A 65 -3.90 6.39 -0.23
N PHE A 66 -4.69 5.61 -0.99
CA PHE A 66 -6.11 5.38 -0.70
C PHE A 66 -6.33 4.87 0.73
N SER A 67 -5.57 3.85 1.13
CA SER A 67 -5.69 3.27 2.48
C SER A 67 -5.30 4.25 3.58
N THR A 68 -4.26 5.05 3.35
CA THR A 68 -3.73 5.99 4.34
C THR A 68 -4.63 7.22 4.50
N ILE A 69 -5.29 7.69 3.43
CA ILE A 69 -6.25 8.81 3.49
C ILE A 69 -7.33 8.55 4.54
N HIS A 70 -7.88 7.34 4.60
CA HIS A 70 -8.92 7.01 5.59
C HIS A 70 -8.44 7.15 7.04
N LEU A 71 -7.22 6.72 7.32
CA LEU A 71 -6.61 6.87 8.66
C LEU A 71 -6.39 8.34 9.00
N LEU A 72 -5.84 9.12 8.05
CA LEU A 72 -5.54 10.54 8.26
C LEU A 72 -6.81 11.37 8.42
N THR A 73 -7.84 11.11 7.62
CA THR A 73 -9.15 11.77 7.73
C THR A 73 -9.77 11.55 9.13
N ARG A 74 -9.78 10.29 9.61
CA ARG A 74 -10.25 9.99 10.97
C ARG A 74 -9.41 10.69 12.04
N SER A 75 -8.11 10.82 11.81
CA SER A 75 -7.21 11.53 12.71
C SER A 75 -7.52 13.02 12.81
N HIS A 76 -7.86 13.68 11.70
CA HIS A 76 -8.34 15.07 11.70
C HIS A 76 -9.65 15.23 12.47
N TYR A 77 -10.59 14.29 12.35
CA TYR A 77 -11.86 14.33 13.09
C TYR A 77 -11.67 14.25 14.61
N VAL A 78 -10.64 13.55 15.10
CA VAL A 78 -10.30 13.54 16.54
C VAL A 78 -9.95 14.95 17.04
N PHE A 79 -9.37 15.79 16.17
CA PHE A 79 -9.07 17.20 16.47
C PHE A 79 -10.22 18.16 16.12
N LYS A 80 -11.42 17.63 15.83
CA LYS A 80 -12.61 18.40 15.40
C LYS A 80 -12.40 19.20 14.10
N ASP A 81 -11.32 18.91 13.36
CA ASP A 81 -11.05 19.51 12.07
C ASP A 81 -11.75 18.70 10.97
N ARG A 82 -12.92 19.18 10.57
CA ARG A 82 -13.71 18.59 9.46
C ARG A 82 -13.44 19.29 8.14
N THR A 83 -12.99 20.53 8.19
CA THR A 83 -12.82 21.39 7.02
C THR A 83 -11.67 20.91 6.14
N LEU A 84 -10.55 20.56 6.73
CA LEU A 84 -9.36 20.18 5.96
C LEU A 84 -9.55 18.88 5.16
N PRO A 85 -10.12 17.77 5.72
CA PRO A 85 -10.43 16.59 4.92
C PRO A 85 -11.36 16.88 3.74
N VAL A 86 -12.34 17.78 3.91
CA VAL A 86 -13.24 18.18 2.83
C VAL A 86 -12.46 18.93 1.74
N ILE A 87 -11.68 19.96 2.10
CA ILE A 87 -10.86 20.71 1.15
C ILE A 87 -9.89 19.78 0.41
N SER A 88 -9.20 18.89 1.12
CA SER A 88 -8.25 17.98 0.49
C SER A 88 -8.92 17.01 -0.48
N SER A 89 -10.14 16.56 -0.17
CA SER A 89 -10.92 15.70 -1.06
C SER A 89 -11.37 16.44 -2.32
N PHE A 90 -11.87 17.67 -2.19
CA PHE A 90 -12.21 18.51 -3.37
C PHE A 90 -10.99 18.84 -4.22
N THR A 91 -9.85 19.10 -3.60
CA THR A 91 -8.58 19.30 -4.33
C THR A 91 -8.20 18.03 -5.10
N GLY A 92 -8.32 16.85 -4.47
CA GLY A 92 -8.07 15.57 -5.12
C GLY A 92 -9.01 15.33 -6.31
N ILE A 93 -10.31 15.59 -6.16
CA ILE A 93 -11.30 15.48 -7.24
C ILE A 93 -10.95 16.43 -8.39
N GLY A 94 -10.64 17.68 -8.10
CA GLY A 94 -10.27 18.67 -9.12
C GLY A 94 -9.04 18.26 -9.91
N ILE A 95 -8.00 17.77 -9.24
CA ILE A 95 -6.78 17.26 -9.88
C ILE A 95 -7.10 16.00 -10.72
N ASN A 96 -7.94 15.11 -10.22
CA ASN A 96 -8.34 13.92 -10.97
C ASN A 96 -9.03 14.29 -12.28
N ILE A 97 -10.05 15.16 -12.23
CA ILE A 97 -10.77 15.65 -13.42
C ILE A 97 -9.81 16.31 -14.42
N LEU A 98 -8.91 17.17 -13.93
CA LEU A 98 -7.93 17.85 -14.78
C LEU A 98 -7.00 16.86 -15.49
N LEU A 99 -6.46 15.91 -14.75
CA LEU A 99 -5.57 14.90 -15.31
C LEU A 99 -6.30 13.91 -16.23
N ASP A 100 -7.54 13.54 -15.91
CA ASP A 100 -8.39 12.72 -16.78
C ASP A 100 -8.58 13.41 -18.13
N TRP A 101 -8.91 14.69 -18.12
CA TRP A 101 -9.09 15.47 -19.34
C TRP A 101 -7.79 15.57 -20.18
N LEU A 102 -6.64 15.74 -19.52
CA LEU A 102 -5.34 15.85 -20.21
C LEU A 102 -4.85 14.51 -20.74
N LEU A 103 -5.01 13.41 -19.97
CA LEU A 103 -4.39 12.13 -20.25
C LEU A 103 -5.28 11.18 -21.05
N TYR A 104 -6.61 11.36 -21.03
CA TYR A 104 -7.54 10.44 -21.68
C TYR A 104 -7.29 10.30 -23.18
N LYS A 105 -7.02 11.38 -23.90
CA LYS A 105 -6.80 11.36 -25.35
C LYS A 105 -5.59 10.51 -25.75
N GLN A 106 -4.53 10.54 -24.95
CA GLN A 106 -3.25 9.88 -25.26
C GLN A 106 -3.14 8.47 -24.64
N TYR A 107 -3.58 8.32 -23.39
CA TYR A 107 -3.35 7.12 -22.58
C TYR A 107 -4.64 6.34 -22.27
N ARG A 108 -5.80 6.81 -22.70
CA ARG A 108 -7.11 6.15 -22.50
C ARG A 108 -7.31 5.68 -21.04
N HIS A 109 -7.61 4.39 -20.84
CA HIS A 109 -7.86 3.80 -19.52
C HIS A 109 -6.68 3.88 -18.55
N VAL A 110 -5.45 3.77 -19.05
CA VAL A 110 -4.23 3.90 -18.23
C VAL A 110 -4.08 5.34 -17.69
N GLY A 111 -4.40 6.34 -18.51
CA GLY A 111 -4.38 7.75 -18.09
C GLY A 111 -5.35 8.03 -16.96
N LEU A 112 -6.58 7.49 -17.04
CA LEU A 112 -7.60 7.64 -15.99
C LEU A 112 -7.18 7.03 -14.65
N THR A 113 -6.61 5.82 -14.68
CA THR A 113 -6.17 5.14 -13.46
C THR A 113 -4.92 5.79 -12.84
N PHE A 114 -4.01 6.27 -13.67
CA PHE A 114 -2.88 7.08 -13.21
C PHE A 114 -3.36 8.37 -12.56
N ALA A 115 -4.28 9.11 -13.19
CA ALA A 115 -4.85 10.34 -12.65
C ALA A 115 -5.48 10.12 -11.27
N THR A 116 -6.25 9.04 -11.10
CA THR A 116 -6.87 8.67 -9.83
C THR A 116 -5.83 8.38 -8.74
N SER A 117 -4.78 7.63 -9.07
CA SER A 117 -3.71 7.30 -8.12
C SER A 117 -2.87 8.53 -7.75
N PHE A 118 -2.62 9.42 -8.71
CA PHE A 118 -1.93 10.69 -8.47
C PHE A 118 -2.76 11.66 -7.61
N ALA A 119 -4.06 11.77 -7.89
CA ALA A 119 -4.98 12.57 -7.08
C ALA A 119 -5.03 12.07 -5.62
N ALA A 120 -5.05 10.75 -5.42
CA ALA A 120 -4.96 10.16 -4.09
C ALA A 120 -3.64 10.50 -3.39
N MET A 121 -2.52 10.48 -4.11
CA MET A 121 -1.22 10.91 -3.57
C MET A 121 -1.26 12.36 -3.09
N VAL A 122 -1.81 13.28 -3.89
CA VAL A 122 -1.92 14.69 -3.50
C VAL A 122 -2.83 14.86 -2.28
N ASN A 123 -3.99 14.20 -2.25
CA ASN A 123 -4.89 14.21 -1.09
C ASN A 123 -4.18 13.69 0.17
N PHE A 124 -3.46 12.58 0.07
CA PHE A 124 -2.63 12.05 1.15
C PHE A 124 -1.61 13.09 1.64
N LEU A 125 -0.87 13.74 0.74
CA LEU A 125 0.15 14.72 1.09
C LEU A 125 -0.44 15.92 1.84
N ILE A 126 -1.59 16.44 1.41
CA ILE A 126 -2.29 17.53 2.09
C ILE A 126 -2.67 17.13 3.51
N LEU A 127 -3.32 15.98 3.68
CA LEU A 127 -3.74 15.48 4.99
C LEU A 127 -2.55 15.18 5.90
N TYR A 128 -1.53 14.51 5.38
CA TYR A 128 -0.34 14.14 6.13
C TYR A 128 0.44 15.36 6.63
N THR A 129 0.73 16.31 5.73
CA THR A 129 1.49 17.53 6.06
C THR A 129 0.72 18.42 7.02
N SER A 130 -0.60 18.55 6.85
CA SER A 130 -1.43 19.31 7.78
C SER A 130 -1.47 18.66 9.16
N LEU A 131 -1.68 17.36 9.25
CA LEU A 131 -1.69 16.63 10.51
C LEU A 131 -0.33 16.77 11.23
N ALA A 132 0.77 16.64 10.47
CA ALA A 132 2.12 16.74 10.99
C ALA A 132 2.47 18.14 11.51
N LYS A 133 2.02 19.20 10.83
CA LYS A 133 2.33 20.59 11.19
C LYS A 133 1.43 21.14 12.28
N ARG A 134 0.14 20.82 12.25
CA ARG A 134 -0.86 21.48 13.13
C ARG A 134 -1.13 20.72 14.42
N TYR A 135 -1.14 19.38 14.39
CA TYR A 135 -1.72 18.60 15.49
C TYR A 135 -0.74 17.59 16.12
N VAL A 136 0.01 16.87 15.31
CA VAL A 136 0.81 15.74 15.80
C VAL A 136 2.19 15.76 15.19
N ARG A 137 3.23 15.93 16.00
CA ARG A 137 4.61 15.81 15.52
C ARG A 137 4.90 14.40 15.04
N LEU A 138 4.66 14.13 13.75
CA LEU A 138 4.89 12.83 13.14
C LEU A 138 6.40 12.58 12.95
N ARG A 139 6.82 11.33 13.15
CA ARG A 139 8.20 10.91 12.88
C ARG A 139 8.35 10.56 11.39
N THR A 140 8.21 11.55 10.54
CA THR A 140 8.20 11.45 9.08
C THR A 140 9.35 10.62 8.55
N PHE A 141 10.58 10.92 8.98
CA PHE A 141 11.77 10.17 8.56
C PHE A 141 11.67 8.66 8.87
N LYS A 142 11.22 8.29 10.09
CA LYS A 142 11.05 6.87 10.45
C LYS A 142 9.98 6.18 9.61
N TYR A 143 8.91 6.89 9.28
CA TYR A 143 7.87 6.35 8.41
C TYR A 143 8.39 6.07 6.99
N PHE A 144 9.14 7.02 6.40
CA PHE A 144 9.76 6.84 5.09
C PHE A 144 10.77 5.68 5.08
N VAL A 145 11.60 5.56 6.10
CA VAL A 145 12.54 4.42 6.22
C VAL A 145 11.78 3.09 6.27
N ILE A 146 10.70 3.00 7.03
CA ILE A 146 9.87 1.78 7.07
C ILE A 146 9.22 1.49 5.71
N LEU A 147 8.73 2.52 5.00
CA LEU A 147 8.20 2.35 3.65
C LEU A 147 9.25 1.78 2.69
N ILE A 148 10.47 2.34 2.69
CA ILE A 148 11.57 1.87 1.84
C ILE A 148 11.93 0.42 2.17
N ILE A 149 12.07 0.09 3.46
CA ILE A 149 12.37 -1.28 3.90
C ILE A 149 11.28 -2.25 3.48
N THR A 150 10.01 -1.87 3.67
CA THR A 150 8.87 -2.71 3.31
C THR A 150 8.77 -2.91 1.80
N PHE A 151 9.03 -1.86 1.01
CA PHE A 151 9.10 -1.95 -0.46
C PHE A 151 10.24 -2.86 -0.93
N ALA A 152 11.44 -2.70 -0.37
CA ALA A 152 12.58 -3.54 -0.69
C ALA A 152 12.31 -5.02 -0.34
N ALA A 153 11.80 -5.28 0.86
CA ALA A 153 11.43 -6.63 1.28
C ALA A 153 10.38 -7.26 0.36
N SER A 154 9.35 -6.48 -0.03
CA SER A 154 8.30 -6.93 -0.95
C SER A 154 8.86 -7.19 -2.35
N GLY A 155 9.74 -6.33 -2.87
CA GLY A 155 10.38 -6.48 -4.17
C GLY A 155 11.27 -7.72 -4.23
N ILE A 156 12.09 -7.95 -3.20
CA ILE A 156 12.94 -9.14 -3.09
C ILE A 156 12.08 -10.40 -3.02
N SER A 157 11.03 -10.40 -2.19
CA SER A 157 10.09 -11.54 -2.06
C SER A 157 9.38 -11.85 -3.38
N PHE A 158 8.99 -10.81 -4.12
CA PHE A 158 8.38 -10.95 -5.45
C PHE A 158 9.37 -11.57 -6.45
N TYR A 159 10.60 -11.07 -6.48
CA TYR A 159 11.63 -11.58 -7.38
C TYR A 159 11.94 -13.04 -7.10
N ILE A 160 12.14 -13.42 -5.84
CA ILE A 160 12.42 -14.80 -5.44
C ILE A 160 11.20 -15.71 -5.76
N SER A 161 9.97 -15.28 -5.45
CA SER A 161 8.77 -16.08 -5.75
C SER A 161 8.58 -16.32 -7.25
N LYS A 162 8.98 -15.36 -8.09
CA LYS A 162 8.92 -15.48 -9.54
C LYS A 162 10.05 -16.35 -10.10
N MET A 163 11.22 -16.40 -9.42
CA MET A 163 12.33 -17.28 -9.78
C MET A 163 12.08 -18.75 -9.41
N ILE A 164 11.31 -18.99 -8.36
CA ILE A 164 10.84 -20.33 -8.00
C ILE A 164 9.75 -20.70 -9.02
N LYS A 165 10.16 -21.00 -10.26
CA LYS A 165 9.27 -21.60 -11.27
C LYS A 165 8.90 -23.00 -10.82
N LEU A 166 7.88 -23.09 -9.99
CA LEU A 166 7.20 -24.36 -9.80
C LEU A 166 6.48 -24.66 -11.11
N ASN A 167 6.98 -25.64 -11.86
CA ASN A 167 6.38 -26.18 -13.09
C ASN A 167 5.03 -26.88 -12.79
N ILE A 168 4.20 -26.25 -11.96
CA ILE A 168 2.87 -26.74 -11.64
C ILE A 168 1.92 -26.08 -12.61
N LEU A 169 1.42 -26.86 -13.57
CA LEU A 169 0.45 -26.42 -14.55
C LEU A 169 -0.87 -26.02 -13.89
N GLY A 170 -1.40 -24.82 -14.24
CA GLY A 170 -2.77 -24.44 -13.99
C GLY A 170 -3.00 -23.40 -12.89
N ARG A 171 -4.25 -23.27 -12.46
CA ARG A 171 -4.75 -22.28 -11.49
C ARG A 171 -4.06 -22.32 -10.13
N PHE A 172 -3.54 -23.48 -9.73
CA PHE A 172 -2.82 -23.68 -8.47
C PHE A 172 -1.45 -22.98 -8.44
N SER A 173 -0.83 -22.75 -9.60
CA SER A 173 0.46 -22.06 -9.72
C SER A 173 0.43 -20.65 -9.08
N ILE A 174 -0.64 -19.89 -9.29
CA ILE A 174 -0.77 -18.53 -8.74
C ILE A 174 -0.92 -18.58 -7.22
N ALA A 175 -1.78 -19.47 -6.69
CA ALA A 175 -1.97 -19.61 -5.26
C ALA A 175 -0.67 -19.99 -4.54
N ILE A 176 0.10 -20.90 -5.13
CA ILE A 176 1.40 -21.31 -4.58
C ILE A 176 2.41 -20.17 -4.62
N ASN A 177 2.49 -19.44 -5.75
CA ASN A 177 3.38 -18.28 -5.85
C ASN A 177 3.04 -17.19 -4.83
N LEU A 178 1.75 -16.92 -4.59
CA LEU A 178 1.30 -15.97 -3.58
C LEU A 178 1.62 -16.45 -2.15
N THR A 179 1.48 -17.74 -1.89
CA THR A 179 1.84 -18.32 -0.58
C THR A 179 3.35 -18.25 -0.34
N VAL A 180 4.16 -18.60 -1.34
CA VAL A 180 5.62 -18.49 -1.30
C VAL A 180 6.05 -17.03 -1.12
N PHE A 181 5.44 -16.10 -1.86
CA PHE A 181 5.69 -14.67 -1.69
C PHE A 181 5.40 -14.23 -0.24
N ALA A 182 4.24 -14.58 0.30
CA ALA A 182 3.85 -14.21 1.65
C ALA A 182 4.82 -14.78 2.71
N ALA A 183 5.21 -16.04 2.57
CA ALA A 183 6.16 -16.69 3.48
C ALA A 183 7.53 -16.01 3.46
N ILE A 184 8.06 -15.73 2.27
CA ILE A 184 9.36 -15.04 2.09
C ILE A 184 9.28 -13.61 2.63
N TYR A 185 8.19 -12.88 2.33
CA TYR A 185 7.98 -11.53 2.82
C TYR A 185 7.97 -11.47 4.35
N LEU A 186 7.21 -12.33 5.00
CA LEU A 186 7.14 -12.40 6.46
C LEU A 186 8.49 -12.75 7.07
N LEU A 187 9.23 -13.66 6.47
CA LEU A 187 10.57 -14.06 6.93
C LEU A 187 11.57 -12.91 6.81
N ILE A 188 11.64 -12.25 5.66
CA ILE A 188 12.52 -11.09 5.45
C ILE A 188 12.14 -9.96 6.41
N TRP A 189 10.84 -9.69 6.56
CA TRP A 189 10.36 -8.64 7.43
C TRP A 189 10.68 -8.94 8.91
N PHE A 190 10.55 -10.21 9.35
CA PHE A 190 10.93 -10.66 10.68
C PHE A 190 12.44 -10.49 10.93
N ILE A 191 13.28 -10.86 9.96
CA ILE A 191 14.74 -10.66 10.03
C ILE A 191 15.07 -9.18 10.15
N LEU A 192 14.47 -8.34 9.30
CA LEU A 192 14.71 -6.89 9.32
C LEU A 192 14.28 -6.25 10.65
N ILE A 193 13.13 -6.64 11.19
CA ILE A 193 12.72 -6.16 12.53
C ILE A 193 13.69 -6.63 13.60
N SER A 194 14.15 -7.87 13.57
CA SER A 194 15.08 -8.40 14.56
C SER A 194 16.41 -7.65 14.55
N LEU A 195 16.90 -7.26 13.36
CA LEU A 195 18.14 -6.51 13.19
C LEU A 195 18.01 -5.05 13.64
N PHE A 196 16.87 -4.39 13.32
CA PHE A 196 16.67 -2.96 13.60
C PHE A 196 16.05 -2.66 14.97
N ARG A 197 15.53 -3.68 15.67
CA ARG A 197 14.80 -3.53 16.94
C ARG A 197 15.18 -4.56 18.01
N LYS A 198 16.47 -4.81 18.19
CA LYS A 198 16.95 -5.65 19.32
C LYS A 198 16.29 -5.25 20.65
N ASP A 199 16.15 -3.93 20.90
CA ASP A 199 15.51 -3.39 22.11
C ASP A 199 14.04 -3.79 22.32
N LEU A 200 13.30 -4.10 21.24
CA LEU A 200 11.89 -4.47 21.34
C LEU A 200 11.70 -5.96 21.61
N ILE A 201 12.53 -6.78 21.00
CA ILE A 201 12.53 -8.23 21.19
C ILE A 201 12.98 -8.55 22.62
N GLU A 202 14.02 -7.90 23.12
CA GLU A 202 14.44 -8.05 24.54
C GLU A 202 13.32 -7.64 25.50
N LYS A 203 12.60 -6.55 25.25
CA LYS A 203 11.47 -6.13 26.07
C LYS A 203 10.28 -7.09 25.98
N MET A 204 10.01 -7.70 24.84
CA MET A 204 8.97 -8.72 24.71
C MET A 204 9.37 -10.04 25.39
N LEU A 205 10.59 -10.51 25.18
CA LEU A 205 11.13 -11.71 25.85
C LEU A 205 11.13 -11.55 27.38
N ARG A 206 11.60 -10.42 27.91
CA ARG A 206 11.55 -10.14 29.35
C ARG A 206 10.12 -10.13 29.90
N ARG A 207 9.11 -9.68 29.14
CA ARG A 207 7.70 -9.72 29.56
C ARG A 207 7.11 -11.13 29.55
N VAL A 208 7.56 -11.99 28.67
CA VAL A 208 7.12 -13.39 28.59
C VAL A 208 7.80 -14.21 29.69
N LEU A 209 9.10 -14.01 29.90
CA LEU A 209 9.89 -14.71 30.92
C LEU A 209 9.55 -14.29 32.37
N ASN A 210 9.09 -13.06 32.60
CA ASN A 210 8.67 -12.58 33.94
C ASN A 210 7.19 -12.88 34.25
N ARG A 211 6.46 -13.63 33.41
CA ARG A 211 5.09 -14.10 33.67
C ARG A 211 5.01 -15.61 33.95
N GLY A 212 6.10 -16.30 34.03
CA GLY A 212 6.28 -17.62 34.59
C GLY A 212 6.99 -17.52 35.94
#